data_8736fc2a1696c3a691211341ea9f1fa7
#
_entry.id   8736fc2a1696c3a691211341ea9f1fa7
#
_cell.length_a   1.000
_cell.length_b   1.000
_cell.length_c   1.000
_cell.angle_alpha   90.00
_cell.angle_beta   90.00
_cell.angle_gamma   90.00
#
_symmetry.space_group_name_H-M   'P 1'
#
loop_
_entity.id
_entity.type
_entity.pdbx_description
1 polymer ?
#
loop_
_entity_poly.entity_id
_entity_poly.type
_entity_poly.pdbx_seq_one_letter_code
_entity_poly.pdbx_strand_id
1 'polypeptide(L)'
;MATLLFDLLTPEEEGEEARTGHLRFNIPILSARLVGATQWAASTATAGQLSVGYFGSSTGAAAALAAAGELGERIRAVVSRGGRPDLAGEALEKVVSPTLLIVGANDKPVIRLNEEAHSRLRCERALRIVAGATHQFEEPGTLETVTGMAVDWFSSHLRRMGRSS
;
A
#
# COMPACT_ATOMS: atom_id res chain seq x y z
N MET A 1 -10.15 -0.47 14.56
CA MET A 1 -8.99 -0.75 13.70
C MET A 1 -7.77 -0.18 14.40
N ALA A 2 -6.66 -0.92 14.50
CA ALA A 2 -5.39 -0.43 15.01
C ALA A 2 -4.48 -0.06 13.83
N THR A 3 -3.59 0.91 14.00
CA THR A 3 -2.66 1.35 12.95
C THR A 3 -1.23 1.33 13.50
N LEU A 4 -0.30 0.78 12.73
CA LEU A 4 1.13 0.91 12.91
C LEU A 4 1.66 1.78 11.77
N LEU A 5 2.21 2.93 12.11
CA LEU A 5 2.83 3.85 11.16
C LEU A 5 4.32 3.91 11.45
N PHE A 6 5.15 3.76 10.43
CA PHE A 6 6.61 3.84 10.56
C PHE A 6 7.25 4.19 9.21
N ASP A 7 8.44 4.76 9.27
CA ASP A 7 9.24 5.06 8.09
C ASP A 7 9.99 3.82 7.62
N LEU A 8 10.06 3.62 6.30
CA LEU A 8 10.73 2.47 5.70
C LEU A 8 12.25 2.64 5.59
N LEU A 9 12.76 3.86 5.75
CA LEU A 9 14.18 4.18 5.86
C LEU A 9 14.54 4.50 7.31
N THR A 10 15.76 4.18 7.72
CA THR A 10 16.29 4.65 9.00
C THR A 10 16.70 6.12 8.90
N PRO A 11 16.87 6.85 10.02
CA PRO A 11 17.34 8.24 9.98
C PRO A 11 18.66 8.42 9.24
N GLU A 12 19.58 7.45 9.37
CA GLU A 12 20.87 7.46 8.66
C GLU A 12 20.68 7.31 7.15
N GLU A 13 19.78 6.41 6.74
CA GLU A 13 19.45 6.18 5.34
C GLU A 13 18.67 7.36 4.73
N GLU A 14 17.84 8.04 5.50
CA GLU A 14 17.21 9.29 5.06
C GLU A 14 18.24 10.37 4.78
N GLY A 15 19.28 10.46 5.62
CA GLY A 15 20.42 11.33 5.38
C GLY A 15 21.20 10.98 4.11
N GLU A 16 21.32 9.72 3.76
CA GLU A 16 21.90 9.26 2.50
C GLU A 16 20.97 9.52 1.32
N GLU A 17 19.70 9.20 1.48
CA GLU A 17 18.66 9.42 0.48
C GLU A 17 18.55 10.90 0.06
N ALA A 18 18.67 11.82 1.01
CA ALA A 18 18.67 13.26 0.72
C ALA A 18 19.83 13.68 -0.21
N ARG A 19 20.93 12.92 -0.24
CA ARG A 19 22.09 13.20 -1.08
C ARG A 19 22.08 12.43 -2.41
N THR A 20 21.53 11.21 -2.41
CA THR A 20 21.69 10.26 -3.53
C THR A 20 20.38 9.97 -4.26
N GLY A 21 19.23 10.07 -3.58
CA GLY A 21 17.91 9.88 -4.16
C GLY A 21 17.59 8.46 -4.64
N HIS A 22 18.37 7.44 -4.23
CA HIS A 22 18.20 6.08 -4.77
C HIS A 22 17.53 5.08 -3.81
N LEU A 23 17.60 5.29 -2.49
CA LEU A 23 17.09 4.33 -1.51
C LEU A 23 15.56 4.22 -1.54
N ARG A 24 14.86 5.34 -1.77
CA ARG A 24 13.40 5.35 -1.92
C ARG A 24 12.88 4.49 -3.06
N PHE A 25 13.72 4.18 -4.04
CA PHE A 25 13.39 3.32 -5.17
C PHE A 25 13.90 1.88 -5.00
N ASN A 26 14.57 1.58 -3.88
CA ASN A 26 15.01 0.22 -3.57
C ASN A 26 13.85 -0.59 -2.97
N ILE A 27 12.89 -0.95 -3.82
CA ILE A 27 11.69 -1.66 -3.39
C ILE A 27 11.98 -2.96 -2.63
N PRO A 28 13.00 -3.77 -3.00
CA PRO A 28 13.37 -4.96 -2.22
C PRO A 28 13.67 -4.65 -0.74
N ILE A 29 14.47 -3.61 -0.45
CA ILE A 29 14.76 -3.21 0.93
C ILE A 29 13.51 -2.74 1.65
N LEU A 30 12.73 -1.85 1.02
CA LEU A 30 11.51 -1.31 1.61
C LEU A 30 10.48 -2.41 1.90
N SER A 31 10.32 -3.34 0.96
CA SER A 31 9.42 -4.49 1.10
C SER A 31 9.87 -5.41 2.23
N ALA A 32 11.16 -5.77 2.31
CA ALA A 32 11.69 -6.64 3.36
C ALA A 32 11.46 -6.05 4.77
N ARG A 33 11.54 -4.73 4.93
CA ARG A 33 11.24 -4.06 6.20
C ARG A 33 9.77 -4.15 6.57
N LEU A 34 8.89 -3.97 5.59
CA LEU A 34 7.45 -4.10 5.79
C LEU A 34 7.08 -5.56 6.17
N VAL A 35 7.71 -6.54 5.53
CA VAL A 35 7.58 -7.97 5.89
C VAL A 35 8.05 -8.18 7.33
N GLY A 36 9.23 -7.68 7.69
CA GLY A 36 9.77 -7.79 9.06
C GLY A 36 8.85 -7.15 10.12
N ALA A 37 8.34 -5.95 9.85
CA ALA A 37 7.38 -5.28 10.74
C ALA A 37 6.09 -6.09 10.90
N THR A 38 5.61 -6.72 9.83
CA THR A 38 4.43 -7.58 9.85
C THR A 38 4.67 -8.84 10.68
N GLN A 39 5.83 -9.46 10.54
CA GLN A 39 6.22 -10.64 11.32
C GLN A 39 6.36 -10.29 12.80
N TRP A 40 6.97 -9.14 13.11
CA TRP A 40 7.06 -8.63 14.48
C TRP A 40 5.67 -8.39 15.08
N ALA A 41 4.77 -7.70 14.36
CA ALA A 41 3.41 -7.48 14.82
C ALA A 41 2.66 -8.80 15.07
N ALA A 42 2.82 -9.78 14.19
CA ALA A 42 2.21 -11.09 14.33
C ALA A 42 2.72 -11.87 15.57
N SER A 43 3.94 -11.59 16.03
CA SER A 43 4.52 -12.21 17.25
C SER A 43 4.00 -11.59 18.54
N THR A 44 3.31 -10.44 18.49
CA THR A 44 2.77 -9.79 19.68
C THR A 44 1.42 -10.40 20.09
N ALA A 45 1.17 -10.52 21.39
CA ALA A 45 -0.05 -11.13 21.91
C ALA A 45 -1.34 -10.38 21.46
N THR A 46 -1.25 -9.08 21.29
CA THR A 46 -2.39 -8.22 20.93
C THR A 46 -2.62 -8.14 19.42
N ALA A 47 -1.56 -7.94 18.65
CA ALA A 47 -1.68 -7.73 17.20
C ALA A 47 -1.70 -9.05 16.40
N GLY A 48 -1.12 -10.14 16.92
CA GLY A 48 -1.03 -11.42 16.22
C GLY A 48 -2.38 -12.07 15.85
N GLN A 49 -3.47 -11.59 16.44
CA GLN A 49 -4.83 -12.07 16.14
C GLN A 49 -5.60 -11.15 15.18
N LEU A 50 -5.01 -10.03 14.78
CA LEU A 50 -5.67 -9.05 13.91
C LEU A 50 -5.43 -9.37 12.43
N SER A 51 -6.43 -9.09 11.60
CA SER A 51 -6.25 -9.05 10.16
C SER A 51 -5.36 -7.88 9.77
N VAL A 52 -4.37 -8.12 8.92
CA VAL A 52 -3.40 -7.11 8.48
C VAL A 52 -3.78 -6.58 7.10
N GLY A 53 -3.77 -5.27 6.95
CA GLY A 53 -3.85 -4.57 5.66
C GLY A 53 -2.71 -3.58 5.53
N TYR A 54 -2.34 -3.26 4.30
CA TYR A 54 -1.30 -2.29 3.99
C TYR A 54 -1.86 -1.02 3.38
N PHE A 55 -1.40 0.11 3.87
CA PHE A 55 -1.59 1.41 3.22
C PHE A 55 -0.22 1.95 2.81
N GLY A 56 -0.03 2.19 1.52
CA GLY A 56 1.22 2.72 0.99
C GLY A 56 0.99 3.95 0.13
N SER A 57 1.93 4.90 0.19
CA SER A 57 1.95 6.09 -0.67
C SER A 57 3.22 6.13 -1.50
N SER A 58 3.13 6.63 -2.75
CA SER A 58 4.26 6.75 -3.66
C SER A 58 5.04 5.43 -3.80
N THR A 59 6.35 5.41 -3.53
CA THR A 59 7.19 4.19 -3.52
C THR A 59 6.80 3.20 -2.40
N GLY A 60 6.25 3.70 -1.28
CA GLY A 60 5.71 2.86 -0.22
C GLY A 60 4.53 1.98 -0.68
N ALA A 61 3.78 2.40 -1.70
CA ALA A 61 2.75 1.55 -2.31
C ALA A 61 3.37 0.36 -3.06
N ALA A 62 4.48 0.56 -3.76
CA ALA A 62 5.21 -0.53 -4.41
C ALA A 62 5.75 -1.54 -3.37
N ALA A 63 6.32 -1.04 -2.27
CA ALA A 63 6.78 -1.88 -1.18
C ALA A 63 5.63 -2.69 -0.55
N ALA A 64 4.46 -2.06 -0.35
CA ALA A 64 3.27 -2.71 0.17
C ALA A 64 2.77 -3.83 -0.76
N LEU A 65 2.75 -3.59 -2.07
CA LEU A 65 2.35 -4.60 -3.07
C LEU A 65 3.36 -5.74 -3.15
N ALA A 66 4.66 -5.44 -3.14
CA ALA A 66 5.71 -6.45 -3.15
C ALA A 66 5.63 -7.34 -1.90
N ALA A 67 5.50 -6.74 -0.71
CA ALA A 67 5.33 -7.46 0.55
C ALA A 67 4.03 -8.28 0.58
N ALA A 68 2.93 -7.76 0.02
CA ALA A 68 1.67 -8.50 -0.07
C ALA A 68 1.81 -9.71 -1.01
N GLY A 69 2.53 -9.58 -2.12
CA GLY A 69 2.82 -10.68 -3.03
C GLY A 69 3.68 -11.78 -2.39
N GLU A 70 4.59 -11.42 -1.47
CA GLU A 70 5.41 -12.36 -0.70
C GLU A 70 4.61 -13.05 0.41
N LEU A 71 3.83 -12.30 1.18
CA LEU A 71 3.12 -12.80 2.36
C LEU A 71 1.77 -13.49 2.01
N GLY A 72 1.28 -13.29 0.78
CA GLY A 72 0.06 -13.93 0.30
C GLY A 72 -1.17 -13.61 1.16
N GLU A 73 -1.92 -14.63 1.55
CA GLU A 73 -3.18 -14.50 2.29
C GLU A 73 -3.05 -13.90 3.71
N ARG A 74 -1.84 -13.73 4.21
CA ARG A 74 -1.60 -13.02 5.47
C ARG A 74 -2.00 -11.55 5.40
N ILE A 75 -1.94 -10.97 4.20
CA ILE A 75 -2.36 -9.60 3.95
C ILE A 75 -3.76 -9.62 3.36
N ARG A 76 -4.70 -9.00 4.07
CA ARG A 76 -6.13 -9.07 3.74
C ARG A 76 -6.62 -7.95 2.85
N ALA A 77 -5.88 -6.85 2.75
CA ALA A 77 -6.18 -5.74 1.86
C ALA A 77 -4.96 -4.86 1.63
N VAL A 78 -4.88 -4.23 0.47
CA VAL A 78 -3.87 -3.21 0.14
C VAL A 78 -4.58 -1.95 -0.37
N VAL A 79 -4.14 -0.79 0.11
CA VAL A 79 -4.53 0.52 -0.42
C VAL A 79 -3.28 1.27 -0.85
N SER A 80 -3.26 1.72 -2.09
CA SER A 80 -2.21 2.53 -2.70
C SER A 80 -2.75 3.94 -2.93
N ARG A 81 -2.11 4.96 -2.35
CA ARG A 81 -2.43 6.39 -2.57
C ARG A 81 -1.33 7.06 -3.37
N GLY A 82 -1.65 7.59 -4.56
CA GLY A 82 -0.65 8.23 -5.44
C GLY A 82 0.56 7.32 -5.65
N GLY A 83 0.32 6.01 -5.71
CA GLY A 83 1.38 5.01 -5.67
C GLY A 83 2.11 4.83 -6.99
N ARG A 84 3.30 4.25 -6.88
CA ARG A 84 4.13 3.75 -7.99
C ARG A 84 4.08 2.22 -8.02
N PRO A 85 2.88 1.63 -8.27
CA PRO A 85 2.71 0.18 -8.27
C PRO A 85 3.55 -0.52 -9.34
N ASP A 86 3.90 0.17 -10.41
CA ASP A 86 4.80 -0.27 -11.46
C ASP A 86 6.15 -0.77 -10.92
N LEU A 87 6.66 -0.13 -9.85
CA LEU A 87 7.92 -0.50 -9.22
C LEU A 87 7.87 -1.84 -8.46
N ALA A 88 6.69 -2.38 -8.19
CA ALA A 88 6.55 -3.73 -7.63
C ALA A 88 6.84 -4.83 -8.66
N GLY A 89 6.93 -4.49 -9.94
CA GLY A 89 7.35 -5.40 -11.01
C GLY A 89 6.50 -6.67 -11.09
N GLU A 90 7.16 -7.83 -11.12
CA GLU A 90 6.48 -9.14 -11.20
C GLU A 90 5.70 -9.52 -9.93
N ALA A 91 5.96 -8.85 -8.80
CA ALA A 91 5.21 -9.11 -7.58
C ALA A 91 3.72 -8.78 -7.71
N LEU A 92 3.33 -7.86 -8.63
CA LEU A 92 1.93 -7.53 -8.90
C LEU A 92 1.09 -8.77 -9.21
N GLU A 93 1.62 -9.71 -9.98
CA GLU A 93 0.89 -10.91 -10.39
C GLU A 93 0.74 -11.95 -9.27
N LYS A 94 1.52 -11.79 -8.19
CA LYS A 94 1.49 -12.65 -7.00
C LYS A 94 0.59 -12.11 -5.90
N VAL A 95 0.13 -10.85 -6.02
CA VAL A 95 -0.78 -10.24 -5.03
C VAL A 95 -2.13 -10.95 -5.09
N VAL A 96 -2.52 -11.54 -3.98
CA VAL A 96 -3.85 -12.16 -3.79
C VAL A 96 -4.80 -11.28 -2.98
N SER A 97 -4.26 -10.29 -2.28
CA SER A 97 -5.00 -9.36 -1.43
C SER A 97 -5.86 -8.42 -2.27
N PRO A 98 -7.13 -8.20 -1.93
CA PRO A 98 -7.93 -7.11 -2.51
C PRO A 98 -7.19 -5.80 -2.49
N THR A 99 -7.06 -5.14 -3.65
CA THR A 99 -6.19 -3.97 -3.84
C THR A 99 -6.97 -2.77 -4.37
N LEU A 100 -6.88 -1.64 -3.66
CA LEU A 100 -7.42 -0.35 -4.09
C LEU A 100 -6.27 0.58 -4.50
N LEU A 101 -6.31 1.06 -5.73
CA LEU A 101 -5.40 2.07 -6.27
C LEU A 101 -6.15 3.42 -6.31
N ILE A 102 -5.60 4.45 -5.66
CA ILE A 102 -6.17 5.80 -5.61
C ILE A 102 -5.17 6.79 -6.22
N VAL A 103 -5.59 7.55 -7.22
CA VAL A 103 -4.73 8.49 -7.95
C VAL A 103 -5.43 9.82 -8.12
N GLY A 104 -4.68 10.92 -8.07
CA GLY A 104 -5.19 12.25 -8.36
C GLY A 104 -5.45 12.45 -9.86
N ALA A 105 -6.58 13.09 -10.23
CA ALA A 105 -6.96 13.33 -11.61
C ALA A 105 -5.94 14.21 -12.37
N ASN A 106 -5.19 15.03 -11.65
CA ASN A 106 -4.17 15.93 -12.22
C ASN A 106 -2.78 15.28 -12.30
N ASP A 107 -2.61 14.05 -11.79
CA ASP A 107 -1.35 13.29 -11.87
C ASP A 107 -1.35 12.32 -13.07
N LYS A 108 -1.38 12.89 -14.27
CA LYS A 108 -1.51 12.12 -15.51
C LYS A 108 -0.47 11.01 -15.71
N PRO A 109 0.83 11.21 -15.39
CA PRO A 109 1.81 10.15 -15.51
C PRO A 109 1.50 8.96 -14.59
N VAL A 110 1.13 9.24 -13.33
CA VAL A 110 0.87 8.20 -12.33
C VAL A 110 -0.45 7.47 -12.61
N ILE A 111 -1.45 8.13 -13.22
CA ILE A 111 -2.67 7.45 -13.67
C ILE A 111 -2.33 6.29 -14.61
N ARG A 112 -1.50 6.52 -15.65
CA ARG A 112 -1.12 5.47 -16.61
C ARG A 112 -0.42 4.29 -15.94
N LEU A 113 0.51 4.57 -15.01
CA LEU A 113 1.21 3.53 -14.26
C LEU A 113 0.26 2.70 -13.40
N ASN A 114 -0.77 3.32 -12.83
CA ASN A 114 -1.78 2.62 -12.05
C ASN A 114 -2.77 1.84 -12.93
N GLU A 115 -3.13 2.33 -14.11
CA GLU A 115 -3.94 1.59 -15.10
C GLU A 115 -3.21 0.32 -15.55
N GLU A 116 -1.91 0.42 -15.84
CA GLU A 116 -1.09 -0.73 -16.20
C GLU A 116 -1.00 -1.74 -15.05
N ALA A 117 -0.68 -1.29 -13.84
CA ALA A 117 -0.64 -2.16 -12.67
C ALA A 117 -2.00 -2.79 -12.37
N HIS A 118 -3.10 -2.04 -12.50
CA HIS A 118 -4.45 -2.56 -12.36
C HIS A 118 -4.73 -3.70 -13.34
N SER A 119 -4.25 -3.61 -14.57
CA SER A 119 -4.43 -4.68 -15.57
C SER A 119 -3.65 -5.96 -15.21
N ARG A 120 -2.52 -5.85 -14.53
CA ARG A 120 -1.64 -6.96 -14.13
C ARG A 120 -2.06 -7.65 -12.85
N LEU A 121 -2.68 -6.93 -11.91
CA LEU A 121 -3.21 -7.50 -10.68
C LEU A 121 -4.26 -8.57 -11.02
N ARG A 122 -4.21 -9.73 -10.34
CA ARG A 122 -5.12 -10.86 -10.55
C ARG A 122 -6.13 -11.05 -9.43
N CYS A 123 -5.99 -10.27 -8.36
CA CYS A 123 -6.90 -10.24 -7.22
C CYS A 123 -8.13 -9.35 -7.49
N GLU A 124 -9.06 -9.30 -6.52
CA GLU A 124 -10.06 -8.24 -6.47
C GLU A 124 -9.36 -6.88 -6.45
N ARG A 125 -9.74 -5.97 -7.35
CA ARG A 125 -9.03 -4.70 -7.51
C ARG A 125 -9.97 -3.57 -7.94
N ALA A 126 -9.63 -2.37 -7.53
CA ALA A 126 -10.31 -1.15 -7.96
C ALA A 126 -9.29 -0.02 -8.21
N LEU A 127 -9.57 0.79 -9.22
CA LEU A 127 -8.88 2.05 -9.49
C LEU A 127 -9.86 3.20 -9.26
N ARG A 128 -9.46 4.19 -8.48
CA ARG A 128 -10.25 5.40 -8.18
C ARG A 128 -9.44 6.64 -8.51
N ILE A 129 -10.03 7.50 -9.32
CA ILE A 129 -9.45 8.79 -9.70
C ILE A 129 -10.14 9.88 -8.90
N VAL A 130 -9.39 10.63 -8.11
CA VAL A 130 -9.91 11.71 -7.26
C VAL A 130 -9.88 13.01 -8.05
N ALA A 131 -11.05 13.56 -8.34
CA ALA A 131 -11.20 14.80 -9.10
C ALA A 131 -10.48 15.96 -8.42
N GLY A 132 -9.77 16.78 -9.20
CA GLY A 132 -9.03 17.95 -8.74
C GLY A 132 -7.71 17.66 -8.02
N ALA A 133 -7.48 16.44 -7.56
CA ALA A 133 -6.28 16.10 -6.79
C ALA A 133 -5.02 16.02 -7.66
N THR A 134 -3.92 16.55 -7.13
CA THR A 134 -2.54 16.32 -7.60
C THR A 134 -1.93 15.09 -6.94
N HIS A 135 -0.62 14.86 -7.14
CA HIS A 135 0.09 13.72 -6.55
C HIS A 135 0.04 13.70 -5.01
N GLN A 136 0.10 14.86 -4.38
CA GLN A 136 0.17 14.99 -2.91
C GLN A 136 -1.20 15.01 -2.24
N PHE A 137 -2.28 15.24 -2.99
CA PHE A 137 -3.64 15.40 -2.46
C PHE A 137 -3.74 16.56 -1.45
N GLU A 138 -3.10 17.69 -1.77
CA GLU A 138 -3.07 18.88 -0.90
C GLU A 138 -4.31 19.77 -1.09
N GLU A 139 -5.07 19.53 -2.12
CA GLU A 139 -6.27 20.30 -2.42
C GLU A 139 -7.37 20.02 -1.39
N PRO A 140 -8.16 21.04 -1.02
CA PRO A 140 -9.20 20.90 -0.01
C PRO A 140 -10.17 19.73 -0.31
N GLY A 141 -10.40 18.84 0.67
CA GLY A 141 -11.32 17.72 0.58
C GLY A 141 -10.79 16.48 -0.13
N THR A 142 -9.60 16.55 -0.76
CA THR A 142 -9.05 15.40 -1.49
C THR A 142 -8.51 14.31 -0.56
N LEU A 143 -7.83 14.69 0.53
CA LEU A 143 -7.37 13.74 1.56
C LEU A 143 -8.53 13.09 2.31
N GLU A 144 -9.57 13.83 2.60
CA GLU A 144 -10.81 13.30 3.21
C GLU A 144 -11.46 12.27 2.29
N THR A 145 -11.50 12.55 1.00
CA THR A 145 -12.00 11.60 -0.02
C THR A 145 -11.17 10.32 -0.04
N VAL A 146 -9.84 10.43 -0.06
CA VAL A 146 -8.92 9.28 0.02
C VAL A 146 -9.14 8.47 1.30
N THR A 147 -9.26 9.19 2.43
CA THR A 147 -9.48 8.56 3.73
C THR A 147 -10.79 7.76 3.76
N GLY A 148 -11.88 8.34 3.25
CA GLY A 148 -13.17 7.64 3.13
C GLY A 148 -13.04 6.35 2.31
N MET A 149 -12.46 6.44 1.12
CA MET A 149 -12.24 5.27 0.25
C MET A 149 -11.39 4.18 0.93
N ALA A 150 -10.31 4.57 1.63
CA ALA A 150 -9.43 3.63 2.31
C ALA A 150 -10.13 2.94 3.50
N VAL A 151 -10.88 3.72 4.30
CA VAL A 151 -11.65 3.18 5.44
C VAL A 151 -12.72 2.19 4.96
N ASP A 152 -13.46 2.52 3.90
CA ASP A 152 -14.47 1.64 3.32
C ASP A 152 -13.84 0.35 2.80
N TRP A 153 -12.70 0.43 2.11
CA TRP A 153 -11.98 -0.72 1.60
C TRP A 153 -11.50 -1.63 2.72
N PHE A 154 -10.82 -1.08 3.71
CA PHE A 154 -10.37 -1.86 4.86
C PHE A 154 -11.52 -2.42 5.68
N SER A 155 -12.60 -1.66 5.88
CA SER A 155 -13.77 -2.13 6.62
C SER A 155 -14.45 -3.32 5.94
N SER A 156 -14.41 -3.38 4.61
CA SER A 156 -14.96 -4.48 3.84
C SER A 156 -14.07 -5.74 3.89
N HIS A 157 -12.75 -5.59 3.90
CA HIS A 157 -11.83 -6.72 3.70
C HIS A 157 -11.09 -7.17 4.96
N LEU A 158 -10.99 -6.33 6.01
CA LEU A 158 -10.35 -6.70 7.28
C LEU A 158 -11.30 -7.34 8.30
N ARG A 159 -12.56 -7.50 7.98
CA ARG A 159 -13.49 -8.20 8.89
C ARG A 159 -13.04 -9.64 9.06
N ARG A 160 -12.94 -10.09 10.31
CA ARG A 160 -12.80 -11.53 10.60
C ARG A 160 -13.97 -12.25 9.91
N MET A 161 -13.67 -13.22 9.05
CA MET A 161 -14.66 -14.23 8.74
C MET A 161 -15.02 -14.89 10.07
N GLY A 162 -16.27 -14.68 10.50
CA GLY A 162 -16.77 -15.32 11.71
C GLY A 162 -16.48 -16.82 11.61
N ARG A 163 -15.93 -17.40 12.67
CA ARG A 163 -15.92 -18.86 12.83
C ARG A 163 -17.37 -19.30 12.64
N SER A 164 -17.65 -19.96 11.54
CA SER A 164 -18.88 -20.76 11.42
C SER A 164 -18.83 -21.80 12.54
N SER A 165 -19.73 -21.66 13.48
CA SER A 165 -19.96 -22.60 14.57
C SER A 165 -20.51 -23.90 14.00
#